data_a9db95368af8806fa251da192670659b
#
_entry.id   a9db95368af8806fa251da192670659b
#
_cell.length_a   1.000
_cell.length_b   1.000
_cell.length_c   1.000
_cell.angle_alpha   90.00
_cell.angle_beta   90.00
_cell.angle_gamma   90.00
#
_symmetry.space_group_name_H-M   'P 1'
#
loop_
_entity.id
_entity.type
_entity.pdbx_description
1 polymer ?
#
loop_
_entity_poly.entity_id
_entity_poly.type
_entity_poly.pdbx_seq_one_letter_code
_entity_poly.pdbx_strand_id
1 'polypeptide(L)'
;MALSPTTGRLIDGDVAAQTEQVLQNLRTLLAAVGKSLADVARVNVYLTDMKDFGAMNAVYARYFEAPYPARTTVAVSALPLGAAVEIDLIAR
;
A
#
# COMPACT_ATOMS: atom_id res chain seq x y z
N MET A 1 4.81 4.42 2.31
CA MET A 1 4.39 4.56 3.72
C MET A 1 3.03 5.24 3.83
N ALA A 2 2.35 4.98 4.92
CA ALA A 2 1.05 5.58 5.21
C ALA A 2 1.19 6.99 5.81
N LEU A 3 1.90 7.87 5.13
CA LEU A 3 2.09 9.24 5.59
C LEU A 3 0.88 10.10 5.25
N SER A 4 0.44 10.91 6.22
CA SER A 4 -0.60 11.91 5.97
C SER A 4 -0.08 12.97 5.00
N PRO A 5 -0.82 13.29 3.91
CA PRO A 5 -0.37 14.31 2.97
C PRO A 5 -0.36 15.72 3.58
N THR A 6 -1.06 15.95 4.67
CA THR A 6 -1.11 17.25 5.33
C THR A 6 -0.04 17.43 6.41
N THR A 7 0.33 16.37 7.12
CA THR A 7 1.27 16.44 8.24
C THR A 7 2.64 15.85 7.92
N GLY A 8 2.76 15.02 6.90
CA GLY A 8 3.98 14.29 6.58
C GLY A 8 4.36 13.22 7.59
N ARG A 9 3.48 12.91 8.53
CA ARG A 9 3.69 11.89 9.58
C ARG A 9 2.95 10.62 9.23
N LEU A 10 3.43 9.49 9.78
CA LEU A 10 2.70 8.24 9.73
C LEU A 10 1.33 8.44 10.39
N ILE A 11 0.26 8.00 9.73
CA ILE A 11 -1.08 8.12 10.30
C ILE A 11 -1.23 7.18 11.49
N ASP A 12 -2.05 7.59 12.45
CA ASP A 12 -2.50 6.70 13.50
C ASP A 12 -3.53 5.73 12.92
N GLY A 13 -3.54 4.52 13.45
CA GLY A 13 -4.52 3.53 13.04
C GLY A 13 -3.91 2.15 12.86
N ASP A 14 -4.79 1.20 12.61
CA ASP A 14 -4.42 -0.19 12.39
C ASP A 14 -3.89 -0.42 10.97
N VAL A 15 -3.58 -1.68 10.66
CA VAL A 15 -3.06 -2.03 9.35
C VAL A 15 -4.03 -1.70 8.22
N ALA A 16 -5.34 -1.82 8.46
CA ALA A 16 -6.35 -1.47 7.46
C ALA A 16 -6.30 0.02 7.11
N ALA A 17 -6.25 0.89 8.14
CA ALA A 17 -6.15 2.33 7.95
C ALA A 17 -4.83 2.71 7.27
N GLN A 18 -3.72 2.10 7.65
CA GLN A 18 -2.42 2.34 7.03
C GLN A 18 -2.40 1.89 5.57
N THR A 19 -2.97 0.72 5.26
CA THR A 19 -3.08 0.22 3.89
C THR A 19 -3.89 1.18 3.01
N GLU A 20 -5.02 1.67 3.51
CA GLU A 20 -5.86 2.64 2.82
C GLU A 20 -5.04 3.89 2.47
N GLN A 21 -4.32 4.44 3.44
CA GLN A 21 -3.54 5.66 3.21
C GLN A 21 -2.39 5.45 2.24
N VAL A 22 -1.67 4.31 2.34
CA VAL A 22 -0.59 3.99 1.39
C VAL A 22 -1.13 3.95 -0.04
N LEU A 23 -2.24 3.25 -0.25
CA LEU A 23 -2.81 3.10 -1.59
C LEU A 23 -3.34 4.43 -2.14
N GLN A 24 -3.92 5.26 -1.29
CA GLN A 24 -4.33 6.62 -1.69
C GLN A 24 -3.12 7.46 -2.09
N ASN A 25 -2.04 7.40 -1.32
CA ASN A 25 -0.80 8.13 -1.62
C ASN A 25 -0.20 7.68 -2.95
N LEU A 26 -0.16 6.38 -3.20
CA LEU A 26 0.36 5.83 -4.46
C LEU A 26 -0.52 6.24 -5.64
N ARG A 27 -1.83 6.20 -5.48
CA ARG A 27 -2.77 6.65 -6.51
C ARG A 27 -2.56 8.12 -6.87
N THR A 28 -2.34 8.95 -5.87
CA THR A 28 -2.05 10.38 -6.06
C THR A 28 -0.74 10.58 -6.82
N LEU A 29 0.31 9.83 -6.46
CA LEU A 29 1.59 9.91 -7.17
C LEU A 29 1.46 9.49 -8.64
N LEU A 30 0.73 8.40 -8.91
CA LEU A 30 0.49 7.94 -10.27
C LEU A 30 -0.28 8.99 -11.10
N ALA A 31 -1.30 9.59 -10.51
CA ALA A 31 -2.07 10.63 -11.18
C ALA A 31 -1.20 11.83 -11.56
N ALA A 32 -0.20 12.17 -10.74
CA ALA A 32 0.72 13.27 -11.01
C ALA A 32 1.56 13.05 -12.27
N VAL A 33 1.76 11.80 -12.69
CA VAL A 33 2.46 11.46 -13.93
C VAL A 33 1.54 10.92 -15.01
N GLY A 34 0.24 11.17 -14.90
CA GLY A 34 -0.74 10.79 -15.90
C GLY A 34 -1.09 9.31 -15.93
N LYS A 35 -0.87 8.60 -14.81
CA LYS A 35 -1.14 7.17 -14.72
C LYS A 35 -2.18 6.88 -13.65
N SER A 36 -2.65 5.63 -13.64
CA SER A 36 -3.61 5.15 -12.65
C SER A 36 -3.18 3.78 -12.12
N LEU A 37 -3.91 3.25 -11.15
CA LEU A 37 -3.67 1.90 -10.64
C LEU A 37 -3.83 0.82 -11.72
N ALA A 38 -4.60 1.09 -12.78
CA ALA A 38 -4.73 0.17 -13.91
C ALA A 38 -3.40 -0.02 -14.68
N ASP A 39 -2.48 0.91 -14.55
CA ASP A 39 -1.17 0.85 -15.20
C ASP A 39 -0.12 0.08 -14.38
N VAL A 40 -0.48 -0.37 -13.18
CA VAL A 40 0.44 -1.07 -12.28
C VAL A 40 0.68 -2.49 -12.77
N ALA A 41 1.95 -2.84 -12.96
CA ALA A 41 2.35 -4.16 -13.42
C ALA A 41 2.67 -5.10 -12.26
N ARG A 42 3.26 -4.56 -11.19
CA ARG A 42 3.72 -5.35 -10.05
C ARG A 42 3.61 -4.56 -8.75
N VAL A 43 3.24 -5.26 -7.69
CA VAL A 43 3.14 -4.70 -6.33
C VAL A 43 3.91 -5.57 -5.37
N ASN A 44 4.67 -4.95 -4.47
CA ASN A 44 5.28 -5.63 -3.33
C ASN A 44 4.66 -5.08 -2.05
N VAL A 45 4.24 -5.98 -1.17
CA VAL A 45 3.65 -5.64 0.12
C VAL A 45 4.50 -6.21 1.23
N TYR A 46 4.85 -5.37 2.19
CA TYR A 46 5.66 -5.74 3.36
C TYR A 46 4.81 -5.52 4.60
N LEU A 47 4.71 -6.56 5.44
CA LEU A 47 3.96 -6.53 6.70
C LEU A 47 4.91 -6.83 7.85
N THR A 48 4.71 -6.21 9.00
CA THR A 48 5.48 -6.57 10.21
C THR A 48 4.89 -7.77 10.93
N ASP A 49 3.64 -8.12 10.64
CA ASP A 49 2.97 -9.29 11.19
C ASP A 49 2.07 -9.91 10.13
N MET A 50 2.29 -11.17 9.78
CA MET A 50 1.49 -11.85 8.76
C MET A 50 0.04 -12.09 9.21
N LYS A 51 -0.27 -11.95 10.50
CA LYS A 51 -1.66 -11.95 10.99
C LYS A 51 -2.48 -10.81 10.39
N ASP A 52 -1.82 -9.73 9.96
CA ASP A 52 -2.46 -8.57 9.36
C ASP A 52 -2.79 -8.77 7.87
N PHE A 53 -2.42 -9.91 7.29
CA PHE A 53 -2.62 -10.15 5.86
C PHE A 53 -4.08 -9.99 5.45
N GLY A 54 -5.00 -10.59 6.20
CA GLY A 54 -6.44 -10.54 5.86
C GLY A 54 -6.98 -9.11 5.86
N ALA A 55 -6.65 -8.32 6.87
CA ALA A 55 -7.09 -6.94 6.97
C ALA A 55 -6.49 -6.06 5.86
N MET A 56 -5.19 -6.24 5.58
CA MET A 56 -4.53 -5.56 4.49
C MET A 56 -5.15 -5.94 3.15
N ASN A 57 -5.37 -7.23 2.91
CA ASN A 57 -5.86 -7.71 1.63
C ASN A 57 -7.30 -7.26 1.35
N ALA A 58 -8.14 -7.14 2.37
CA ALA A 58 -9.50 -6.63 2.23
C ALA A 58 -9.51 -5.19 1.71
N VAL A 59 -8.59 -4.35 2.18
CA VAL A 59 -8.43 -2.99 1.68
C VAL A 59 -7.81 -2.99 0.28
N TYR A 60 -6.74 -3.75 0.09
CA TYR A 60 -6.03 -3.88 -1.19
C TYR A 60 -6.99 -4.26 -2.33
N ALA A 61 -7.86 -5.23 -2.10
CA ALA A 61 -8.78 -5.72 -3.12
C ALA A 61 -9.77 -4.66 -3.62
N ARG A 62 -10.03 -3.61 -2.85
CA ARG A 62 -10.91 -2.52 -3.27
C ARG A 62 -10.26 -1.55 -4.25
N TYR A 63 -8.93 -1.57 -4.35
CA TYR A 63 -8.18 -0.62 -5.18
C TYR A 63 -7.79 -1.18 -6.54
N PHE A 64 -7.79 -2.49 -6.71
CA PHE A 64 -7.35 -3.12 -7.95
C PHE A 64 -8.47 -3.94 -8.57
N GLU A 65 -8.53 -3.90 -9.90
CA GLU A 65 -9.49 -4.63 -10.71
C GLU A 65 -8.75 -5.56 -11.67
N ALA A 66 -9.44 -6.56 -12.18
CA ALA A 66 -8.88 -7.45 -13.20
C ALA A 66 -8.58 -6.69 -14.50
N PRO A 67 -7.49 -6.98 -15.20
CA PRO A 67 -6.46 -7.94 -14.83
C PRO A 67 -5.61 -7.40 -13.67
N TYR A 68 -5.42 -8.22 -12.63
CA TYR A 68 -4.70 -7.81 -11.43
C TYR A 68 -3.20 -7.75 -11.68
N PRO A 69 -2.47 -6.82 -11.06
CA PRO A 69 -1.01 -6.82 -11.11
C PRO A 69 -0.43 -8.03 -10.37
N ALA A 70 0.76 -8.43 -10.74
CA ALA A 70 1.52 -9.42 -9.97
C ALA A 70 1.78 -8.87 -8.57
N ARG A 71 1.71 -9.71 -7.55
CA ARG A 71 1.93 -9.28 -6.16
C ARG A 71 2.79 -10.28 -5.40
N THR A 72 3.71 -9.72 -4.61
CA THR A 72 4.44 -10.47 -3.58
C THR A 72 4.12 -9.84 -2.23
N THR A 73 3.76 -10.67 -1.25
CA THR A 73 3.52 -10.22 0.12
C THR A 73 4.41 -11.01 1.06
N VAL A 74 5.20 -10.31 1.86
CA VAL A 74 6.14 -10.92 2.80
C VAL A 74 6.06 -10.23 4.16
N ALA A 75 6.40 -10.97 5.21
CA ALA A 75 6.59 -10.41 6.53
C ALA A 75 8.05 -10.00 6.71
N VAL A 76 8.27 -8.86 7.36
CA VAL A 76 9.58 -8.33 7.69
C VAL A 76 9.67 -8.05 9.19
N SER A 77 10.90 -7.94 9.72
CA SER A 77 11.12 -7.74 11.14
C SER A 77 10.61 -6.40 11.63
N ALA A 78 10.75 -5.35 10.83
CA ALA A 78 10.31 -3.99 11.19
C ALA A 78 10.22 -3.14 9.92
N LEU A 79 9.46 -2.07 10.00
CA LEU A 79 9.37 -1.04 8.98
C LEU A 79 9.69 0.33 9.59
N PRO A 80 10.12 1.30 8.76
CA PRO A 80 10.41 2.64 9.26
C PRO A 80 9.23 3.25 10.01
N LEU A 81 9.51 4.01 11.06
CA LEU A 81 8.53 4.73 11.88
C LEU A 81 7.50 3.83 12.58
N GLY A 82 7.80 2.53 12.70
CA GLY A 82 6.86 1.58 13.31
C GLY A 82 5.63 1.29 12.46
N ALA A 83 5.73 1.49 11.15
CA ALA A 83 4.62 1.17 10.24
C ALA A 83 4.29 -0.32 10.27
N ALA A 84 3.01 -0.65 10.12
CA ALA A 84 2.54 -2.03 10.06
C ALA A 84 2.59 -2.57 8.63
N VAL A 85 2.57 -1.70 7.64
CA VAL A 85 2.55 -2.07 6.22
C VAL A 85 3.37 -1.08 5.39
N GLU A 86 4.02 -1.60 4.36
CA GLU A 86 4.69 -0.82 3.33
C GLU A 86 4.33 -1.43 1.98
N ILE A 87 4.08 -0.59 0.99
CA ILE A 87 3.75 -1.05 -0.36
C ILE A 87 4.58 -0.26 -1.35
N ASP A 88 5.24 -0.96 -2.26
CA ASP A 88 5.82 -0.34 -3.44
C ASP A 88 5.24 -0.98 -4.70
N LEU A 89 5.37 -0.28 -5.81
CA LEU A 89 4.82 -0.77 -7.07
C LEU A 89 5.65 -0.30 -8.25
N ILE A 90 5.46 -1.00 -9.37
CA ILE A 90 6.02 -0.65 -10.66
C ILE A 90 4.84 -0.44 -11.62
N ALA A 91 4.76 0.74 -12.22
CA ALA A 91 3.76 1.08 -13.23
C ALA A 91 4.43 1.16 -14.61
N ARG A 92 3.64 0.84 -15.63
CA ARG A 92 4.10 0.92 -17.03
C ARG A 92 3.93 2.32 -17.60
#